data_90331e55437efdcb8f06ca49521706d6
#
_entry.id   90331e55437efdcb8f06ca49521706d6
#
_cell.length_a   1.000
_cell.length_b   1.000
_cell.length_c   1.000
_cell.angle_alpha   90.00
_cell.angle_beta   90.00
_cell.angle_gamma   90.00
#
_symmetry.space_group_name_H-M   'P 1'
#
loop_
_entity.id
_entity.type
_entity.pdbx_description
1 polymer ?
#
loop_
_entity_poly.entity_id
_entity_poly.type
_entity_poly.pdbx_seq_one_letter_code
_entity_poly.pdbx_strand_id
1 'polypeptide(L)'
;MNRRIARIGILFILFALVVSGCGESGATSGPEDGKLKISASLYPLAFFAEEIGGEHVTVTHLVPPGVDAHDFEPTPKDVVKMADSDVLLYNGIGLEGWVDQVKSSLEGNTLIVNASKGVPLIKTDPHEEHGHDEHEQDHAHEHGNQDPHVWLDPVHAKQQAANIKNALVKKDPKHRGDYERNYDQLAQRLDHLHQQFKETVNKAEGKSFVVSHAACGYLADRYGLNQISVSGLSPSEEPSPKKLREVVKTARKHRVKYILFETLVSSKVAKTVQKEVGARPLTIHPLEGLTQQEKSRGENYFTLMEKNADHLGKALETK
;
A
#
# COMPACT_ATOMS: atom_id res chain seq x y z
N MET A 1 83.82 -36.78 2.55
CA MET A 1 83.31 -35.55 3.16
C MET A 1 82.67 -34.72 2.07
N ASN A 2 81.37 -34.57 2.21
CA ASN A 2 80.41 -33.66 1.57
C ASN A 2 79.70 -34.05 0.27
N ARG A 3 78.74 -34.99 0.39
CA ARG A 3 77.64 -35.22 -0.59
C ARG A 3 76.28 -34.78 -0.05
N ARG A 4 76.20 -33.86 0.91
CA ARG A 4 74.92 -33.49 1.60
C ARG A 4 74.41 -32.06 1.33
N ILE A 5 75.09 -31.25 0.55
CA ILE A 5 74.77 -29.84 0.32
C ILE A 5 74.02 -29.58 -1.00
N ALA A 6 74.04 -30.58 -1.96
CA ALA A 6 73.46 -30.40 -3.29
C ALA A 6 71.92 -30.73 -3.38
N ARG A 7 71.25 -31.13 -2.28
CA ARG A 7 69.83 -31.52 -2.33
C ARG A 7 68.83 -30.51 -1.71
N ILE A 8 69.32 -29.40 -1.17
CA ILE A 8 68.44 -28.39 -0.51
C ILE A 8 68.14 -27.20 -1.45
N GLY A 9 68.92 -27.04 -2.55
CA GLY A 9 68.76 -25.94 -3.48
C GLY A 9 67.59 -26.09 -4.52
N ILE A 10 67.07 -27.28 -4.73
CA ILE A 10 66.09 -27.55 -5.79
C ILE A 10 64.65 -27.49 -5.30
N LEU A 11 64.41 -27.52 -3.97
CA LEU A 11 63.04 -27.49 -3.39
C LEU A 11 62.47 -26.08 -3.20
N PHE A 12 63.30 -25.02 -3.35
CA PHE A 12 62.93 -23.62 -3.18
C PHE A 12 62.51 -22.87 -4.46
N ILE A 13 62.76 -23.48 -5.63
CA ILE A 13 62.45 -22.86 -6.95
C ILE A 13 61.04 -23.28 -7.47
N LEU A 14 60.42 -24.32 -6.90
CA LEU A 14 59.08 -24.80 -7.35
C LEU A 14 57.91 -24.18 -6.60
N PHE A 15 58.12 -23.25 -5.63
CA PHE A 15 57.05 -22.62 -4.83
C PHE A 15 56.75 -21.18 -5.24
N ALA A 16 57.37 -20.64 -6.27
CA ALA A 16 57.26 -19.22 -6.65
C ALA A 16 56.42 -18.95 -7.92
N LEU A 17 55.59 -19.92 -8.38
CA LEU A 17 54.83 -19.80 -9.66
C LEU A 17 53.33 -20.01 -9.54
N VAL A 18 52.72 -19.81 -8.36
CA VAL A 18 51.23 -19.96 -8.16
C VAL A 18 50.60 -18.69 -7.56
N VAL A 19 51.17 -17.51 -7.74
CA VAL A 19 50.54 -16.25 -7.33
C VAL A 19 50.62 -15.25 -8.48
N SER A 20 49.83 -15.49 -9.53
CA SER A 20 49.52 -14.48 -10.54
C SER A 20 48.23 -14.86 -11.23
N GLY A 21 47.12 -14.55 -10.57
CA GLY A 21 45.79 -14.81 -11.10
C GLY A 21 44.70 -14.10 -10.31
N CYS A 22 44.92 -12.86 -9.87
CA CYS A 22 43.84 -11.96 -9.51
C CYS A 22 43.49 -11.14 -10.74
N GLY A 23 42.67 -11.74 -11.61
CA GLY A 23 41.87 -11.00 -12.55
C GLY A 23 40.78 -10.32 -11.73
N GLU A 24 40.83 -9.01 -11.62
CA GLU A 24 39.79 -8.12 -11.13
C GLU A 24 38.63 -8.19 -12.10
N SER A 25 37.83 -9.24 -11.96
CA SER A 25 36.45 -9.28 -12.52
C SER A 25 35.65 -8.35 -11.68
N GLY A 26 35.26 -7.20 -12.23
CA GLY A 26 34.23 -6.34 -11.65
C GLY A 26 33.02 -7.18 -11.31
N ALA A 27 32.89 -7.52 -10.03
CA ALA A 27 31.69 -8.12 -9.49
C ALA A 27 30.60 -7.05 -9.58
N THR A 28 29.78 -7.15 -10.63
CA THR A 28 28.40 -6.67 -10.53
C THR A 28 27.81 -7.44 -9.36
N SER A 29 27.57 -6.75 -8.25
CA SER A 29 26.87 -7.29 -7.10
C SER A 29 25.45 -7.69 -7.53
N GLY A 30 25.31 -8.92 -7.96
CA GLY A 30 24.00 -9.56 -8.01
C GLY A 30 23.43 -9.64 -6.57
N PRO A 31 22.12 -9.75 -6.41
CA PRO A 31 21.50 -9.84 -5.08
C PRO A 31 22.15 -10.97 -4.29
N GLU A 32 22.51 -10.70 -3.04
CA GLU A 32 23.27 -11.60 -2.14
C GLU A 32 22.63 -12.99 -1.96
N ASP A 33 21.32 -13.14 -2.29
CA ASP A 33 20.53 -14.38 -2.22
C ASP A 33 19.82 -14.76 -3.53
N GLY A 34 20.07 -14.07 -4.63
CA GLY A 34 19.38 -14.33 -5.91
C GLY A 34 17.91 -13.93 -5.94
N LYS A 35 17.38 -13.25 -4.89
CA LYS A 35 16.01 -12.77 -4.79
C LYS A 35 15.88 -11.33 -5.28
N LEU A 36 14.75 -11.00 -5.93
CA LEU A 36 14.43 -9.62 -6.24
C LEU A 36 14.19 -8.81 -4.96
N LYS A 37 14.84 -7.68 -4.83
CA LYS A 37 14.62 -6.70 -3.76
C LYS A 37 13.51 -5.73 -4.18
N ILE A 38 12.45 -5.66 -3.39
CA ILE A 38 11.29 -4.82 -3.67
C ILE A 38 11.10 -3.84 -2.52
N SER A 39 10.99 -2.55 -2.83
CA SER A 39 10.50 -1.53 -1.90
C SER A 39 9.04 -1.21 -2.24
N ALA A 40 8.15 -1.22 -1.25
CA ALA A 40 6.75 -0.89 -1.43
C ALA A 40 6.34 0.26 -0.50
N SER A 41 5.70 1.28 -1.02
CA SER A 41 5.24 2.44 -0.27
C SER A 41 4.13 2.10 0.71
N LEU A 42 3.24 1.18 0.35
CA LEU A 42 2.01 0.89 1.04
C LEU A 42 1.89 -0.59 1.39
N TYR A 43 1.27 -0.90 2.53
CA TYR A 43 1.12 -2.28 3.02
C TYR A 43 0.42 -3.22 2.01
N PRO A 44 -0.71 -2.88 1.35
CA PRO A 44 -1.33 -3.77 0.36
C PRO A 44 -0.38 -4.15 -0.78
N LEU A 45 0.43 -3.19 -1.25
CA LEU A 45 1.39 -3.44 -2.34
C LEU A 45 2.51 -4.39 -1.89
N ALA A 46 3.00 -4.21 -0.65
CA ALA A 46 3.96 -5.11 -0.06
C ALA A 46 3.38 -6.53 0.05
N PHE A 47 2.17 -6.66 0.58
CA PHE A 47 1.47 -7.93 0.71
C PHE A 47 1.25 -8.62 -0.64
N PHE A 48 0.80 -7.90 -1.66
CA PHE A 48 0.61 -8.48 -3.00
C PHE A 48 1.94 -8.89 -3.63
N ALA A 49 3.00 -8.11 -3.41
CA ALA A 49 4.34 -8.47 -3.90
C ALA A 49 4.87 -9.74 -3.22
N GLU A 50 4.65 -9.90 -1.92
CA GLU A 50 5.02 -11.11 -1.16
C GLU A 50 4.22 -12.33 -1.62
N GLU A 51 2.89 -12.21 -1.76
CA GLU A 51 2.02 -13.31 -2.22
C GLU A 51 2.37 -13.76 -3.64
N ILE A 52 2.67 -12.83 -4.55
CA ILE A 52 3.01 -13.14 -5.94
C ILE A 52 4.45 -13.63 -6.05
N GLY A 53 5.37 -12.96 -5.38
CA GLY A 53 6.81 -13.21 -5.49
C GLY A 53 7.26 -14.49 -4.78
N GLY A 54 6.58 -14.85 -3.68
CA GLY A 54 6.92 -16.03 -2.88
C GLY A 54 8.39 -16.03 -2.43
N GLU A 55 9.07 -17.14 -2.62
CA GLU A 55 10.48 -17.30 -2.24
C GLU A 55 11.47 -16.52 -3.11
N HIS A 56 11.03 -15.97 -4.26
CA HIS A 56 11.88 -15.28 -5.22
C HIS A 56 12.05 -13.78 -4.95
N VAL A 57 11.40 -13.25 -3.92
CA VAL A 57 11.45 -11.83 -3.58
C VAL A 57 11.80 -11.58 -2.12
N THR A 58 12.33 -10.39 -1.85
CA THR A 58 12.43 -9.81 -0.50
C THR A 58 11.77 -8.45 -0.54
N VAL A 59 10.71 -8.25 0.25
CA VAL A 59 9.92 -7.02 0.22
C VAL A 59 10.21 -6.17 1.47
N THR A 60 10.48 -4.89 1.23
CA THR A 60 10.62 -3.87 2.27
C THR A 60 9.42 -2.93 2.19
N HIS A 61 8.63 -2.89 3.24
CA HIS A 61 7.59 -1.88 3.40
C HIS A 61 8.22 -0.57 3.89
N LEU A 62 8.04 0.54 3.15
CA LEU A 62 8.70 1.82 3.44
C LEU A 62 8.06 2.55 4.61
N VAL A 63 6.71 2.60 4.66
CA VAL A 63 5.98 3.23 5.77
C VAL A 63 6.10 2.36 7.03
N PRO A 64 6.66 2.88 8.13
CA PRO A 64 6.79 2.12 9.36
C PRO A 64 5.43 1.75 9.98
N PRO A 65 5.35 0.66 10.76
CA PRO A 65 4.12 0.29 11.45
C PRO A 65 3.57 1.42 12.34
N GLY A 66 2.28 1.73 12.18
CA GLY A 66 1.59 2.75 12.96
C GLY A 66 1.81 4.19 12.48
N VAL A 67 2.54 4.40 11.39
CA VAL A 67 2.67 5.70 10.70
C VAL A 67 1.56 5.81 9.66
N ASP A 68 0.97 6.99 9.55
CA ASP A 68 0.00 7.33 8.51
C ASP A 68 0.70 7.45 7.15
N ALA A 69 0.19 6.75 6.14
CA ALA A 69 0.77 6.75 4.80
C ALA A 69 0.62 8.09 4.07
N HIS A 70 -0.42 8.87 4.40
CA HIS A 70 -0.65 10.19 3.82
C HIS A 70 0.40 11.23 4.25
N ASP A 71 0.90 11.09 5.49
CA ASP A 71 1.88 12.01 6.09
C ASP A 71 3.33 11.49 5.96
N PHE A 72 3.53 10.34 5.27
CA PHE A 72 4.85 9.73 5.17
C PHE A 72 5.75 10.46 4.17
N GLU A 73 6.91 10.89 4.65
CA GLU A 73 8.01 11.43 3.84
C GLU A 73 9.26 10.55 4.02
N PRO A 74 9.90 10.09 2.93
CA PRO A 74 11.05 9.21 3.04
C PRO A 74 12.28 9.97 3.57
N THR A 75 12.98 9.34 4.51
CA THR A 75 14.28 9.83 4.96
C THR A 75 15.38 9.56 3.90
N PRO A 76 16.54 10.23 3.96
CA PRO A 76 17.67 9.91 3.08
C PRO A 76 18.07 8.41 3.12
N LYS A 77 17.89 7.76 4.28
CA LYS A 77 18.14 6.32 4.42
C LYS A 77 17.11 5.48 3.65
N ASP A 78 15.87 5.93 3.58
CA ASP A 78 14.84 5.23 2.82
C ASP A 78 15.07 5.41 1.31
N VAL A 79 15.55 6.57 0.87
CA VAL A 79 15.97 6.78 -0.52
C VAL A 79 17.09 5.82 -0.92
N VAL A 80 18.10 5.61 -0.04
CA VAL A 80 19.16 4.62 -0.29
C VAL A 80 18.57 3.21 -0.41
N LYS A 81 17.65 2.80 0.47
CA LYS A 81 17.00 1.48 0.36
C LYS A 81 16.22 1.33 -0.95
N MET A 82 15.51 2.39 -1.38
CA MET A 82 14.81 2.39 -2.66
C MET A 82 15.79 2.24 -3.85
N ALA A 83 16.93 2.94 -3.81
CA ALA A 83 17.96 2.85 -4.83
C ALA A 83 18.64 1.46 -4.90
N ASP A 84 18.73 0.76 -3.77
CA ASP A 84 19.24 -0.62 -3.67
C ASP A 84 18.19 -1.68 -4.07
N SER A 85 16.98 -1.27 -4.39
CA SER A 85 15.90 -2.18 -4.79
C SER A 85 15.84 -2.39 -6.30
N ASP A 86 15.46 -3.60 -6.73
CA ASP A 86 15.18 -3.91 -8.14
C ASP A 86 13.89 -3.29 -8.62
N VAL A 87 12.89 -3.18 -7.71
CA VAL A 87 11.55 -2.64 -7.98
C VAL A 87 11.13 -1.72 -6.85
N LEU A 88 10.63 -0.54 -7.19
CA LEU A 88 9.87 0.35 -6.31
C LEU A 88 8.40 0.30 -6.71
N LEU A 89 7.55 -0.17 -5.80
CA LEU A 89 6.09 -0.15 -5.94
C LEU A 89 5.52 1.05 -5.20
N TYR A 90 4.71 1.85 -5.86
CA TYR A 90 3.95 2.93 -5.24
C TYR A 90 2.49 2.91 -5.73
N ASN A 91 1.58 3.42 -4.90
CA ASN A 91 0.17 3.42 -5.22
C ASN A 91 -0.16 4.37 -6.38
N GLY A 92 0.39 5.57 -6.35
CA GLY A 92 0.03 6.65 -7.28
C GLY A 92 -1.22 7.40 -6.84
N ILE A 93 -1.89 8.06 -7.79
CA ILE A 93 -3.12 8.83 -7.52
C ILE A 93 -2.89 9.91 -6.43
N GLY A 94 -1.70 10.48 -6.38
CA GLY A 94 -1.35 11.58 -5.46
C GLY A 94 -1.05 11.17 -4.02
N LEU A 95 -1.11 9.88 -3.64
CA LEU A 95 -0.81 9.45 -2.27
C LEU A 95 0.65 9.74 -1.90
N GLU A 96 1.58 9.33 -2.77
CA GLU A 96 3.02 9.50 -2.54
C GLU A 96 3.55 10.73 -3.29
N GLY A 97 3.32 11.93 -2.75
CA GLY A 97 3.81 13.19 -3.33
C GLY A 97 5.32 13.27 -3.49
N TRP A 98 6.06 12.49 -2.68
CA TRP A 98 7.51 12.42 -2.69
C TRP A 98 8.10 11.60 -3.86
N VAL A 99 7.33 10.75 -4.54
CA VAL A 99 7.84 9.84 -5.57
C VAL A 99 8.54 10.60 -6.71
N ASP A 100 7.97 11.70 -7.18
CA ASP A 100 8.57 12.48 -8.28
C ASP A 100 9.91 13.10 -7.89
N GLN A 101 10.10 13.45 -6.61
CA GLN A 101 11.35 14.00 -6.10
C GLN A 101 12.46 12.95 -6.04
N VAL A 102 12.13 11.69 -5.69
CA VAL A 102 13.13 10.63 -5.55
C VAL A 102 13.42 9.90 -6.87
N LYS A 103 12.54 9.98 -7.87
CA LYS A 103 12.71 9.30 -9.17
C LYS A 103 14.09 9.53 -9.79
N SER A 104 14.56 10.77 -9.81
CA SER A 104 15.88 11.12 -10.37
C SER A 104 17.05 10.46 -9.62
N SER A 105 16.89 10.19 -8.34
CA SER A 105 17.89 9.51 -7.50
C SER A 105 17.88 7.99 -7.68
N LEU A 106 16.82 7.43 -8.30
CA LEU A 106 16.63 5.99 -8.53
C LEU A 106 16.95 5.57 -9.97
N GLU A 107 17.39 6.53 -10.82
CA GLU A 107 17.71 6.27 -12.23
C GLU A 107 18.87 5.29 -12.36
N GLY A 108 18.65 4.22 -13.12
CA GLY A 108 19.65 3.22 -13.49
C GLY A 108 19.15 1.78 -13.42
N ASN A 109 18.86 1.25 -12.24
CA ASN A 109 18.53 -0.16 -12.06
C ASN A 109 17.15 -0.43 -11.47
N THR A 110 16.55 0.50 -10.76
CA THR A 110 15.24 0.32 -10.09
C THR A 110 14.09 0.51 -11.06
N LEU A 111 13.23 -0.51 -11.20
CA LEU A 111 11.99 -0.40 -11.94
C LEU A 111 10.91 0.27 -11.07
N ILE A 112 10.54 1.50 -11.42
CA ILE A 112 9.51 2.26 -10.70
C ILE A 112 8.14 1.93 -11.28
N VAL A 113 7.22 1.46 -10.44
CA VAL A 113 5.91 0.92 -10.83
C VAL A 113 4.78 1.62 -10.11
N ASN A 114 3.95 2.33 -10.88
CA ASN A 114 2.64 2.79 -10.40
C ASN A 114 1.69 1.58 -10.38
N ALA A 115 1.37 1.10 -9.18
CA ALA A 115 0.53 -0.08 -9.01
C ALA A 115 -0.92 0.16 -9.44
N SER A 116 -1.43 1.39 -9.35
CA SER A 116 -2.81 1.75 -9.75
C SER A 116 -2.96 2.12 -11.22
N LYS A 117 -1.92 1.92 -12.03
CA LYS A 117 -2.00 2.23 -13.46
C LYS A 117 -3.14 1.48 -14.14
N GLY A 118 -4.05 2.25 -14.79
CA GLY A 118 -5.20 1.70 -15.52
C GLY A 118 -6.43 1.41 -14.64
N VAL A 119 -6.38 1.70 -13.33
CA VAL A 119 -7.56 1.68 -12.48
C VAL A 119 -8.45 2.86 -12.84
N PRO A 120 -9.76 2.66 -13.09
CA PRO A 120 -10.71 3.76 -13.29
C PRO A 120 -10.81 4.60 -12.01
N LEU A 121 -10.61 5.91 -12.15
CA LEU A 121 -10.67 6.83 -11.02
C LEU A 121 -12.10 7.30 -10.78
N ILE A 122 -12.54 7.31 -9.52
CA ILE A 122 -13.78 7.96 -9.13
C ILE A 122 -13.53 9.48 -9.06
N LYS A 123 -14.52 10.25 -9.53
CA LYS A 123 -14.48 11.70 -9.37
C LYS A 123 -14.94 12.03 -7.96
N THR A 124 -14.10 12.71 -7.20
CA THR A 124 -14.55 13.38 -5.99
C THR A 124 -15.39 14.59 -6.42
N ASP A 125 -16.56 14.76 -5.80
CA ASP A 125 -17.47 15.85 -6.15
C ASP A 125 -16.78 17.21 -5.83
N PRO A 126 -16.61 18.13 -6.80
CA PRO A 126 -15.97 19.43 -6.55
C PRO A 126 -16.75 20.31 -5.54
N HIS A 127 -17.98 19.94 -5.21
CA HIS A 127 -18.81 20.63 -4.21
C HIS A 127 -18.44 20.31 -2.75
N GLU A 128 -17.51 19.39 -2.49
CA GLU A 128 -16.94 19.21 -1.14
C GLU A 128 -15.79 20.18 -0.86
N GLU A 129 -15.34 20.95 -1.84
CA GLU A 129 -14.28 21.92 -1.65
C GLU A 129 -14.78 23.29 -1.13
N HIS A 130 -13.98 23.79 -0.25
CA HIS A 130 -14.02 25.06 0.43
C HIS A 130 -14.30 26.24 -0.51
N GLY A 131 -15.29 27.08 -0.15
CA GLY A 131 -15.39 28.42 -0.70
C GLY A 131 -14.12 29.21 -0.36
N HIS A 132 -13.22 29.27 -1.27
CA HIS A 132 -12.17 30.27 -1.32
C HIS A 132 -12.62 31.38 -2.26
N ASP A 133 -12.68 32.60 -1.71
CA ASP A 133 -12.82 33.83 -2.46
C ASP A 133 -11.70 33.89 -3.51
N GLU A 134 -12.11 34.30 -4.71
CA GLU A 134 -11.20 34.60 -5.83
C GLU A 134 -10.16 35.62 -5.38
N HIS A 135 -8.86 35.21 -5.24
CA HIS A 135 -7.71 36.07 -5.56
C HIS A 135 -6.40 35.26 -5.55
N GLU A 136 -5.68 35.44 -6.67
CA GLU A 136 -4.26 35.24 -6.93
C GLU A 136 -3.81 33.85 -7.45
N GLN A 137 -3.29 33.98 -8.68
CA GLN A 137 -2.51 33.01 -9.43
C GLN A 137 -1.26 32.67 -8.63
N ASP A 138 -1.15 31.39 -8.23
CA ASP A 138 0.15 30.78 -8.02
C ASP A 138 0.06 29.31 -8.46
N HIS A 139 1.10 28.82 -9.11
CA HIS A 139 1.22 27.49 -9.66
C HIS A 139 1.19 26.42 -8.54
N ALA A 140 0.00 26.14 -8.02
CA ALA A 140 -0.24 25.03 -7.13
C ALA A 140 -0.41 23.76 -7.98
N HIS A 141 0.44 22.79 -7.75
CA HIS A 141 0.40 21.47 -8.38
C HIS A 141 -0.98 20.84 -8.23
N GLU A 142 -1.57 20.42 -9.36
CA GLU A 142 -2.86 19.71 -9.44
C GLU A 142 -2.82 18.30 -8.81
N HIS A 143 -2.41 18.18 -7.55
CA HIS A 143 -2.24 16.89 -6.85
C HIS A 143 -3.24 16.67 -5.71
N GLY A 144 -4.47 17.25 -5.75
CA GLY A 144 -5.31 17.35 -4.55
C GLY A 144 -6.68 16.70 -4.57
N ASN A 145 -7.26 16.19 -5.70
CA ASN A 145 -8.70 15.88 -5.76
C ASN A 145 -9.06 14.47 -6.22
N GLN A 146 -8.15 13.51 -6.14
CA GLN A 146 -8.43 12.12 -6.51
C GLN A 146 -8.31 11.21 -5.29
N ASP A 147 -9.30 10.35 -5.09
CA ASP A 147 -9.28 9.35 -4.03
C ASP A 147 -8.18 8.30 -4.30
N PRO A 148 -7.15 8.16 -3.43
CA PRO A 148 -6.08 7.20 -3.63
C PRO A 148 -6.39 5.78 -3.16
N HIS A 149 -7.51 5.54 -2.44
CA HIS A 149 -7.77 4.33 -1.66
C HIS A 149 -8.30 3.15 -2.51
N VAL A 150 -7.72 2.95 -3.69
CA VAL A 150 -8.16 1.93 -4.68
C VAL A 150 -8.05 0.49 -4.17
N TRP A 151 -7.12 0.21 -3.25
CA TRP A 151 -6.87 -1.14 -2.70
C TRP A 151 -8.00 -1.67 -1.81
N LEU A 152 -8.93 -0.81 -1.36
CA LEU A 152 -10.10 -1.21 -0.58
C LEU A 152 -11.23 -1.79 -1.45
N ASP A 153 -11.19 -1.61 -2.76
CA ASP A 153 -12.03 -2.34 -3.70
C ASP A 153 -11.31 -3.61 -4.18
N PRO A 154 -11.78 -4.83 -3.89
CA PRO A 154 -11.13 -6.07 -4.29
C PRO A 154 -10.88 -6.20 -5.79
N VAL A 155 -11.73 -5.60 -6.64
CA VAL A 155 -11.57 -5.63 -8.10
C VAL A 155 -10.40 -4.73 -8.52
N HIS A 156 -10.24 -3.56 -7.92
CA HIS A 156 -9.11 -2.67 -8.16
C HIS A 156 -7.81 -3.22 -7.55
N ALA A 157 -7.88 -3.83 -6.37
CA ALA A 157 -6.75 -4.54 -5.77
C ALA A 157 -6.23 -5.67 -6.69
N LYS A 158 -7.12 -6.39 -7.37
CA LYS A 158 -6.75 -7.38 -8.40
C LYS A 158 -6.00 -6.74 -9.58
N GLN A 159 -6.40 -5.54 -10.01
CA GLN A 159 -5.67 -4.80 -11.04
C GLN A 159 -4.28 -4.38 -10.55
N GLN A 160 -4.16 -3.90 -9.29
CA GLN A 160 -2.85 -3.58 -8.69
C GLN A 160 -1.96 -4.82 -8.63
N ALA A 161 -2.48 -5.95 -8.17
CA ALA A 161 -1.77 -7.23 -8.14
C ALA A 161 -1.30 -7.66 -9.54
N ALA A 162 -2.11 -7.45 -10.60
CA ALA A 162 -1.73 -7.73 -11.98
C ALA A 162 -0.56 -6.85 -12.45
N ASN A 163 -0.57 -5.55 -12.09
CA ASN A 163 0.52 -4.64 -12.41
C ASN A 163 1.83 -5.05 -11.72
N ILE A 164 1.73 -5.45 -10.44
CA ILE A 164 2.88 -5.98 -9.67
C ILE A 164 3.42 -7.26 -10.32
N LYS A 165 2.57 -8.24 -10.61
CA LYS A 165 2.95 -9.48 -11.31
C LYS A 165 3.71 -9.18 -12.61
N ASN A 166 3.20 -8.25 -13.42
CA ASN A 166 3.85 -7.88 -14.67
C ASN A 166 5.24 -7.25 -14.45
N ALA A 167 5.42 -6.48 -13.38
CA ALA A 167 6.70 -5.90 -13.00
C ALA A 167 7.72 -6.98 -12.58
N LEU A 168 7.28 -7.96 -11.76
CA LEU A 168 8.13 -9.08 -11.34
C LEU A 168 8.56 -9.93 -12.54
N VAL A 169 7.64 -10.29 -13.42
CA VAL A 169 7.93 -11.03 -14.66
C VAL A 169 8.91 -10.27 -15.56
N LYS A 170 8.80 -8.94 -15.64
CA LYS A 170 9.72 -8.10 -16.42
C LYS A 170 11.14 -8.11 -15.86
N LYS A 171 11.28 -8.06 -14.53
CA LYS A 171 12.60 -8.01 -13.85
C LYS A 171 13.24 -9.39 -13.72
N ASP A 172 12.43 -10.41 -13.56
CA ASP A 172 12.88 -11.79 -13.35
C ASP A 172 12.05 -12.77 -14.21
N PRO A 173 12.30 -12.81 -15.52
CA PRO A 173 11.54 -13.65 -16.44
C PRO A 173 11.76 -15.15 -16.23
N LYS A 174 12.81 -15.56 -15.53
CA LYS A 174 13.11 -16.98 -15.26
C LYS A 174 12.08 -17.63 -14.31
N HIS A 175 11.48 -16.83 -13.39
CA HIS A 175 10.46 -17.29 -12.45
C HIS A 175 9.01 -16.92 -12.86
N ARG A 176 8.81 -16.53 -14.14
CA ARG A 176 7.51 -16.16 -14.70
C ARG A 176 6.38 -17.12 -14.29
N GLY A 177 6.61 -18.42 -14.45
CA GLY A 177 5.56 -19.43 -14.19
C GLY A 177 5.11 -19.46 -12.73
N ASP A 178 6.01 -19.19 -11.79
CA ASP A 178 5.69 -19.10 -10.37
C ASP A 178 4.89 -17.83 -10.06
N TYR A 179 5.30 -16.69 -10.60
CA TYR A 179 4.59 -15.41 -10.44
C TYR A 179 3.17 -15.46 -11.04
N GLU A 180 3.00 -16.05 -12.21
CA GLU A 180 1.69 -16.22 -12.86
C GLU A 180 0.78 -17.13 -12.02
N ARG A 181 1.27 -18.28 -11.56
CA ARG A 181 0.51 -19.21 -10.71
C ARG A 181 0.10 -18.57 -9.37
N ASN A 182 1.03 -17.89 -8.71
CA ASN A 182 0.77 -17.25 -7.42
C ASN A 182 -0.22 -16.08 -7.57
N TYR A 183 -0.08 -15.30 -8.65
CA TYR A 183 -1.06 -14.27 -9.00
C TYR A 183 -2.47 -14.84 -9.22
N ASP A 184 -2.59 -15.97 -9.93
CA ASP A 184 -3.90 -16.60 -10.18
C ASP A 184 -4.57 -17.04 -8.87
N GLN A 185 -3.80 -17.55 -7.90
CA GLN A 185 -4.30 -17.87 -6.55
C GLN A 185 -4.74 -16.61 -5.79
N LEU A 186 -3.93 -15.56 -5.81
CA LEU A 186 -4.27 -14.27 -5.20
C LEU A 186 -5.53 -13.66 -5.83
N ALA A 187 -5.62 -13.68 -7.15
CA ALA A 187 -6.76 -13.18 -7.90
C ALA A 187 -8.07 -13.92 -7.55
N GLN A 188 -8.03 -15.24 -7.40
CA GLN A 188 -9.18 -16.04 -6.94
C GLN A 188 -9.63 -15.64 -5.53
N ARG A 189 -8.69 -15.39 -4.61
CA ARG A 189 -9.00 -14.91 -3.25
C ARG A 189 -9.64 -13.52 -3.27
N LEU A 190 -9.17 -12.63 -4.13
CA LEU A 190 -9.75 -11.29 -4.32
C LEU A 190 -11.16 -11.36 -4.94
N ASP A 191 -11.38 -12.28 -5.91
CA ASP A 191 -12.71 -12.53 -6.47
C ASP A 191 -13.68 -13.07 -5.40
N HIS A 192 -13.22 -13.95 -4.51
CA HIS A 192 -14.01 -14.43 -3.38
C HIS A 192 -14.37 -13.30 -2.42
N LEU A 193 -13.41 -12.47 -2.06
CA LEU A 193 -13.63 -11.29 -1.22
C LEU A 193 -14.65 -10.31 -1.85
N HIS A 194 -14.55 -10.09 -3.17
CA HIS A 194 -15.55 -9.31 -3.91
C HIS A 194 -16.97 -9.90 -3.74
N GLN A 195 -17.14 -11.22 -3.86
CA GLN A 195 -18.43 -11.87 -3.67
C GLN A 195 -18.95 -11.72 -2.23
N GLN A 196 -18.09 -11.83 -1.22
CA GLN A 196 -18.46 -11.61 0.18
C GLN A 196 -19.02 -10.20 0.40
N PHE A 197 -18.33 -9.15 -0.07
CA PHE A 197 -18.85 -7.78 0.00
C PHE A 197 -20.20 -7.64 -0.71
N LYS A 198 -20.32 -8.18 -1.92
CA LYS A 198 -21.56 -8.15 -2.70
C LYS A 198 -22.71 -8.82 -1.95
N GLU A 199 -22.48 -9.99 -1.36
CA GLU A 199 -23.50 -10.69 -0.56
C GLU A 199 -23.88 -9.90 0.69
N THR A 200 -22.89 -9.32 1.40
CA THR A 200 -23.12 -8.46 2.57
C THR A 200 -24.00 -7.28 2.20
N VAL A 201 -23.67 -6.55 1.15
CA VAL A 201 -24.42 -5.38 0.72
C VAL A 201 -25.83 -5.74 0.17
N ASN A 202 -25.97 -6.89 -0.48
CA ASN A 202 -27.28 -7.34 -0.98
C ASN A 202 -28.26 -7.68 0.15
N LYS A 203 -27.76 -8.10 1.31
CA LYS A 203 -28.57 -8.38 2.52
C LYS A 203 -28.88 -7.12 3.34
N ALA A 204 -28.22 -6.00 3.02
CA ALA A 204 -28.32 -4.76 3.79
C ALA A 204 -29.66 -4.04 3.58
N GLU A 205 -30.26 -3.55 4.66
CA GLU A 205 -31.46 -2.69 4.62
C GLU A 205 -31.10 -1.24 4.28
N GLY A 206 -29.96 -0.75 4.83
CA GLY A 206 -29.43 0.59 4.57
C GLY A 206 -28.42 0.61 3.42
N LYS A 207 -28.18 1.79 2.87
CA LYS A 207 -27.13 2.02 1.85
C LYS A 207 -26.14 3.10 2.25
N SER A 208 -26.31 3.72 3.42
CA SER A 208 -25.43 4.79 3.90
C SER A 208 -24.69 4.35 5.15
N PHE A 209 -23.40 4.67 5.21
CA PHE A 209 -22.53 4.41 6.35
C PHE A 209 -21.64 5.62 6.64
N VAL A 210 -21.20 5.79 7.88
CA VAL A 210 -20.36 6.90 8.31
C VAL A 210 -18.98 6.37 8.67
N VAL A 211 -17.94 7.01 8.14
CA VAL A 211 -16.52 6.71 8.37
C VAL A 211 -15.78 7.92 8.94
N SER A 212 -14.64 7.70 9.60
CA SER A 212 -13.80 8.76 10.15
C SER A 212 -13.15 9.62 9.06
N HIS A 213 -12.60 9.03 7.99
CA HIS A 213 -12.15 9.74 6.79
C HIS A 213 -12.63 9.06 5.50
N ALA A 214 -12.44 9.70 4.35
CA ALA A 214 -13.06 9.28 3.09
C ALA A 214 -12.30 8.15 2.37
N ALA A 215 -11.88 7.08 3.09
CA ALA A 215 -11.12 5.99 2.50
C ALA A 215 -11.93 4.98 1.68
N CYS A 216 -13.24 4.91 1.88
CA CYS A 216 -14.07 3.84 1.31
C CYS A 216 -14.79 4.25 0.01
N GLY A 217 -14.31 5.28 -0.70
CA GLY A 217 -14.97 5.80 -1.90
C GLY A 217 -15.14 4.76 -3.00
N TYR A 218 -14.07 4.05 -3.37
CA TYR A 218 -14.13 2.99 -4.40
C TYR A 218 -14.98 1.79 -3.98
N LEU A 219 -14.93 1.42 -2.70
CA LEU A 219 -15.78 0.37 -2.15
C LEU A 219 -17.26 0.79 -2.19
N ALA A 220 -17.55 2.03 -1.84
CA ALA A 220 -18.92 2.57 -1.89
C ALA A 220 -19.45 2.60 -3.34
N ASP A 221 -18.68 3.10 -4.28
CA ASP A 221 -19.03 3.13 -5.70
C ASP A 221 -19.28 1.72 -6.25
N ARG A 222 -18.39 0.77 -5.96
CA ARG A 222 -18.48 -0.63 -6.41
C ARG A 222 -19.78 -1.31 -6.02
N TYR A 223 -20.25 -1.06 -4.79
CA TYR A 223 -21.41 -1.78 -4.24
C TYR A 223 -22.68 -0.92 -4.13
N GLY A 224 -22.68 0.27 -4.72
CA GLY A 224 -23.84 1.17 -4.71
C GLY A 224 -24.20 1.66 -3.31
N LEU A 225 -23.17 1.96 -2.50
CA LEU A 225 -23.30 2.50 -1.16
C LEU A 225 -23.07 4.02 -1.15
N ASN A 226 -23.52 4.67 -0.09
CA ASN A 226 -23.29 6.09 0.15
C ASN A 226 -22.37 6.26 1.38
N GLN A 227 -21.11 6.62 1.14
CA GLN A 227 -20.15 6.98 2.19
C GLN A 227 -20.43 8.39 2.68
N ILE A 228 -20.51 8.56 4.00
CA ILE A 228 -20.56 9.84 4.69
C ILE A 228 -19.28 9.95 5.52
N SER A 229 -18.34 10.74 5.06
CA SER A 229 -17.06 10.93 5.74
C SER A 229 -17.08 12.10 6.70
N VAL A 230 -16.44 11.96 7.86
CA VAL A 230 -16.28 13.04 8.84
C VAL A 230 -15.13 13.96 8.41
N SER A 231 -13.97 13.41 8.07
CA SER A 231 -12.81 14.12 7.51
C SER A 231 -12.75 13.90 5.98
N GLY A 232 -11.84 14.61 5.30
CA GLY A 232 -11.59 14.48 3.86
C GLY A 232 -10.87 13.18 3.49
N LEU A 233 -10.04 13.22 2.44
CA LEU A 233 -9.28 12.08 1.93
C LEU A 233 -8.08 11.71 2.82
N SER A 234 -7.57 12.64 3.63
CA SER A 234 -6.59 12.34 4.67
C SER A 234 -7.25 12.35 6.05
N PRO A 235 -6.90 11.41 6.96
CA PRO A 235 -7.41 11.39 8.32
C PRO A 235 -6.94 12.59 9.16
N SER A 236 -5.83 13.25 8.78
CA SER A 236 -5.30 14.46 9.42
C SER A 236 -6.05 15.75 9.03
N GLU A 237 -6.90 15.70 7.99
CA GLU A 237 -7.67 16.83 7.52
C GLU A 237 -8.81 17.18 8.49
N GLU A 238 -8.76 18.38 9.08
CA GLU A 238 -9.79 18.84 10.02
C GLU A 238 -10.99 19.46 9.27
N PRO A 239 -12.20 18.88 9.42
CA PRO A 239 -13.39 19.41 8.78
C PRO A 239 -13.83 20.74 9.37
N SER A 240 -14.35 21.64 8.54
CA SER A 240 -14.93 22.91 9.00
C SER A 240 -16.15 22.67 9.90
N PRO A 241 -16.49 23.65 10.80
CA PRO A 241 -17.72 23.56 11.61
C PRO A 241 -19.02 23.44 10.78
N LYS A 242 -19.02 23.96 9.55
CA LYS A 242 -20.13 23.81 8.60
C LYS A 242 -20.24 22.37 8.14
N LYS A 243 -19.14 21.76 7.71
CA LYS A 243 -19.09 20.34 7.27
C LYS A 243 -19.56 19.40 8.39
N LEU A 244 -19.09 19.61 9.63
CA LEU A 244 -19.53 18.81 10.78
C LEU A 244 -21.04 18.85 11.01
N ARG A 245 -21.66 20.04 10.94
CA ARG A 245 -23.13 20.14 11.05
C ARG A 245 -23.85 19.41 9.92
N GLU A 246 -23.31 19.43 8.70
CA GLU A 246 -23.86 18.73 7.55
C GLU A 246 -23.75 17.20 7.73
N VAL A 247 -22.59 16.71 8.19
CA VAL A 247 -22.38 15.28 8.50
C VAL A 247 -23.37 14.81 9.56
N VAL A 248 -23.52 15.53 10.67
CA VAL A 248 -24.49 15.18 11.73
C VAL A 248 -25.93 15.17 11.20
N LYS A 249 -26.32 16.19 10.42
CA LYS A 249 -27.64 16.27 9.78
C LYS A 249 -27.88 15.09 8.85
N THR A 250 -26.91 14.75 8.00
CA THR A 250 -26.99 13.66 7.04
C THR A 250 -27.05 12.31 7.75
N ALA A 251 -26.19 12.07 8.75
CA ALA A 251 -26.19 10.85 9.54
C ALA A 251 -27.55 10.63 10.25
N ARG A 252 -28.16 11.69 10.82
CA ARG A 252 -29.50 11.64 11.42
C ARG A 252 -30.59 11.35 10.38
N LYS A 253 -30.54 12.01 9.21
CA LYS A 253 -31.47 11.77 8.10
C LYS A 253 -31.49 10.31 7.65
N HIS A 254 -30.31 9.70 7.56
CA HIS A 254 -30.13 8.30 7.18
C HIS A 254 -30.26 7.32 8.35
N ARG A 255 -30.58 7.81 9.57
CA ARG A 255 -30.75 7.01 10.79
C ARG A 255 -29.55 6.10 11.08
N VAL A 256 -28.34 6.62 10.85
CA VAL A 256 -27.09 5.88 11.06
C VAL A 256 -26.97 5.46 12.52
N LYS A 257 -26.78 4.16 12.78
CA LYS A 257 -26.64 3.59 14.13
C LYS A 257 -25.20 3.36 14.52
N TYR A 258 -24.29 3.36 13.57
CA TYR A 258 -22.87 3.10 13.78
C TYR A 258 -21.98 4.11 13.05
N ILE A 259 -20.85 4.46 13.66
CA ILE A 259 -19.77 5.16 12.99
C ILE A 259 -18.56 4.22 12.96
N LEU A 260 -17.96 4.07 11.79
CA LEU A 260 -16.80 3.22 11.53
C LEU A 260 -15.54 4.05 11.77
N PHE A 261 -14.77 3.67 12.79
CA PHE A 261 -13.51 4.30 13.18
C PHE A 261 -12.33 3.48 12.66
N GLU A 262 -11.27 4.14 12.33
CA GLU A 262 -10.04 3.49 11.93
C GLU A 262 -9.17 3.07 13.11
N THR A 263 -8.27 2.12 12.84
CA THR A 263 -7.40 1.53 13.88
C THR A 263 -6.14 2.35 14.14
N LEU A 264 -5.61 3.03 13.13
CA LEU A 264 -4.33 3.75 13.20
C LEU A 264 -4.49 5.20 13.66
N VAL A 265 -5.63 5.83 13.38
CA VAL A 265 -5.84 7.26 13.69
C VAL A 265 -7.01 7.45 14.66
N SER A 266 -6.76 8.19 15.74
CA SER A 266 -7.79 8.54 16.72
C SER A 266 -8.47 9.86 16.36
N SER A 267 -9.55 9.81 15.59
CA SER A 267 -10.33 11.00 15.27
C SER A 267 -11.16 11.49 16.45
N LYS A 268 -10.73 12.58 17.11
CA LYS A 268 -11.52 13.28 18.15
C LYS A 268 -12.82 13.82 17.56
N VAL A 269 -12.76 14.28 16.32
CA VAL A 269 -13.89 14.87 15.59
C VAL A 269 -14.95 13.82 15.31
N ALA A 270 -14.58 12.64 14.82
CA ALA A 270 -15.51 11.53 14.60
C ALA A 270 -16.18 11.07 15.91
N LYS A 271 -15.45 11.10 17.05
CA LYS A 271 -16.05 10.85 18.39
C LYS A 271 -17.08 11.90 18.78
N THR A 272 -16.87 13.15 18.39
CA THR A 272 -17.87 14.23 18.61
C THR A 272 -19.11 13.98 17.78
N VAL A 273 -18.97 13.68 16.48
CA VAL A 273 -20.11 13.32 15.61
C VAL A 273 -20.86 12.10 16.15
N GLN A 274 -20.12 11.07 16.60
CA GLN A 274 -20.70 9.87 17.21
C GLN A 274 -21.62 10.20 18.38
N LYS A 275 -21.16 11.05 19.31
CA LYS A 275 -21.95 11.47 20.47
C LYS A 275 -23.17 12.28 20.06
N GLU A 276 -23.03 13.22 19.14
CA GLU A 276 -24.11 14.06 18.63
C GLU A 276 -25.22 13.26 17.92
N VAL A 277 -24.85 12.20 17.22
CA VAL A 277 -25.79 11.31 16.50
C VAL A 277 -26.35 10.24 17.44
N GLY A 278 -25.66 9.93 18.55
CA GLY A 278 -26.01 8.82 19.44
C GLY A 278 -25.66 7.44 18.84
N ALA A 279 -24.70 7.39 17.92
CA ALA A 279 -24.28 6.18 17.25
C ALA A 279 -23.33 5.33 18.10
N ARG A 280 -23.27 4.02 17.82
CA ARG A 280 -22.29 3.09 18.40
C ARG A 280 -21.01 3.04 17.56
N PRO A 281 -19.82 2.84 18.16
CA PRO A 281 -18.60 2.69 17.38
C PRO A 281 -18.48 1.29 16.79
N LEU A 282 -17.98 1.20 15.57
CA LEU A 282 -17.42 0.01 14.93
C LEU A 282 -16.05 0.35 14.40
N THR A 283 -15.32 -0.64 13.91
CA THR A 283 -14.00 -0.43 13.32
C THR A 283 -14.06 -0.71 11.82
N ILE A 284 -13.35 0.11 11.02
CA ILE A 284 -12.99 -0.19 9.65
C ILE A 284 -11.46 -0.03 9.54
N HIS A 285 -10.82 -0.95 8.85
CA HIS A 285 -9.36 -0.88 8.67
C HIS A 285 -9.05 -0.33 7.28
N PRO A 286 -8.33 0.81 7.15
CA PRO A 286 -7.99 1.39 5.85
C PRO A 286 -6.87 0.63 5.12
N LEU A 287 -6.18 -0.31 5.78
CA LEU A 287 -5.08 -1.14 5.27
C LEU A 287 -3.85 -0.37 4.76
N GLU A 288 -3.68 0.88 5.12
CA GLU A 288 -2.49 1.66 4.77
C GLU A 288 -1.22 1.13 5.43
N GLY A 289 -1.36 0.51 6.59
CA GLY A 289 -0.29 -0.14 7.35
C GLY A 289 -0.87 -1.10 8.38
N LEU A 290 -0.01 -1.90 9.03
CA LEU A 290 -0.38 -2.75 10.15
C LEU A 290 0.26 -2.23 11.43
N THR A 291 -0.47 -2.31 12.54
CA THR A 291 0.12 -2.15 13.87
C THR A 291 1.00 -3.35 14.21
N GLN A 292 1.93 -3.20 15.17
CA GLN A 292 2.72 -4.32 15.67
C GLN A 292 1.84 -5.45 16.26
N GLN A 293 0.71 -5.07 16.85
CA GLN A 293 -0.23 -6.04 17.42
C GLN A 293 -0.92 -6.87 16.34
N GLU A 294 -1.34 -6.26 15.24
CA GLU A 294 -1.94 -6.96 14.10
C GLU A 294 -0.95 -7.90 13.44
N LYS A 295 0.30 -7.45 13.21
CA LYS A 295 1.38 -8.32 12.73
C LYS A 295 1.60 -9.53 13.65
N SER A 296 1.65 -9.32 14.97
CA SER A 296 1.87 -10.41 15.93
C SER A 296 0.72 -11.43 15.99
N ARG A 297 -0.49 -11.03 15.58
CA ARG A 297 -1.67 -11.90 15.47
C ARG A 297 -1.79 -12.60 14.12
N GLY A 298 -0.87 -12.35 13.19
CA GLY A 298 -0.92 -12.90 11.84
C GLY A 298 -2.03 -12.29 10.97
N GLU A 299 -2.49 -11.08 11.32
CA GLU A 299 -3.46 -10.37 10.48
C GLU A 299 -2.83 -10.02 9.13
N ASN A 300 -3.64 -10.10 8.09
CA ASN A 300 -3.21 -9.78 6.73
C ASN A 300 -4.32 -9.05 5.95
N TYR A 301 -4.05 -8.72 4.69
CA TYR A 301 -4.99 -8.01 3.83
C TYR A 301 -6.37 -8.66 3.83
N PHE A 302 -6.46 -9.98 3.69
CA PHE A 302 -7.74 -10.69 3.60
C PHE A 302 -8.47 -10.72 4.95
N THR A 303 -7.78 -11.07 6.04
CA THR A 303 -8.42 -11.14 7.37
C THR A 303 -8.98 -9.79 7.80
N LEU A 304 -8.30 -8.69 7.44
CA LEU A 304 -8.77 -7.34 7.75
C LEU A 304 -9.92 -6.90 6.83
N MET A 305 -9.87 -7.24 5.54
CA MET A 305 -10.95 -6.93 4.60
C MET A 305 -12.22 -7.75 4.90
N GLU A 306 -12.09 -8.99 5.35
CA GLU A 306 -13.23 -9.80 5.82
C GLU A 306 -13.89 -9.18 7.06
N LYS A 307 -13.08 -8.68 8.02
CA LYS A 307 -13.58 -7.91 9.17
C LYS A 307 -14.26 -6.60 8.74
N ASN A 308 -13.71 -5.95 7.73
CA ASN A 308 -14.34 -4.75 7.15
C ASN A 308 -15.72 -5.09 6.55
N ALA A 309 -15.85 -6.19 5.83
CA ALA A 309 -17.12 -6.65 5.28
C ALA A 309 -18.16 -6.93 6.39
N ASP A 310 -17.74 -7.61 7.48
CA ASP A 310 -18.60 -7.89 8.64
C ASP A 310 -19.04 -6.61 9.35
N HIS A 311 -18.13 -5.67 9.58
CA HIS A 311 -18.45 -4.41 10.26
C HIS A 311 -19.31 -3.51 9.38
N LEU A 312 -19.05 -3.47 8.08
CA LEU A 312 -19.88 -2.77 7.11
C LEU A 312 -21.29 -3.36 7.10
N GLY A 313 -21.43 -4.69 7.09
CA GLY A 313 -22.72 -5.36 7.19
C GLY A 313 -23.50 -4.95 8.43
N LYS A 314 -22.85 -4.92 9.61
CA LYS A 314 -23.47 -4.43 10.86
C LYS A 314 -23.88 -2.96 10.76
N ALA A 315 -23.05 -2.13 10.15
CA ALA A 315 -23.35 -0.70 9.97
C ALA A 315 -24.52 -0.46 9.03
N LEU A 316 -24.68 -1.29 8.01
CA LEU A 316 -25.78 -1.27 7.03
C LEU A 316 -27.02 -2.07 7.47
N GLU A 317 -27.00 -2.65 8.68
CA GLU A 317 -28.10 -3.43 9.24
C GLU A 317 -28.49 -4.64 8.36
N THR A 318 -27.51 -5.49 8.04
CA THR A 318 -27.79 -6.76 7.35
C THR A 318 -28.62 -7.70 8.23
N LYS A 319 -29.58 -8.39 7.60
CA LYS A 319 -30.39 -9.45 8.25
C LYS A 319 -29.61 -10.73 8.42
#